data_de72bee9ec4f25cbdaad4fec75c109ca
#
_entry.id   de72bee9ec4f25cbdaad4fec75c109ca
#
_cell.length_a   1.000
_cell.length_b   1.000
_cell.length_c   1.000
_cell.angle_alpha   90.00
_cell.angle_beta   90.00
_cell.angle_gamma   90.00
#
_symmetry.space_group_name_H-M   'P 1'
#
loop_
_entity.id
_entity.type
_entity.pdbx_description
1 polymer ?
#
loop_
_entity_poly.entity_id
_entity_poly.type
_entity_poly.pdbx_seq_one_letter_code
_entity_poly.pdbx_strand_id
1 'polypeptide(L)'
;TSEAEWLTVKEITQTAIVVNAAFNTEESARETTLTIKYPQTEDVVISVTQAGKAGDPYTLTIKDVTYNKFVSDVTAQNDENYYVVYSSTVSYFQEMAITDADALLVDDYNFFSQYAGAYGLGLQDFMVQYGLVRKGDVSVDWTSLVPAEKYVVYVYGVKFNEDGSDYTVTTPIYHEVVETPMNELGRVEFLPVTSAPDGPNLIYEICPIDYDGYYTTIVCDTSHELYYGPDEGIDAGYEIKVAQYWMRMVNSYMGYYGMSAEQILEEECYRGDHLFEEVLLANSDYTVYILAIDIVDGLPMLISWPSMFYYRTGDVAQSDMTFDIELNACYTRVLDFTVTPSTDENYSILILNKTALEGLTTDDEIIDYAVNGYWLDEYQGAYNYYNCYLRPETEYSI
;
A
#
# COMPACT_ATOMS: atom_id res chain seq x y z
N THR A 1 5.78 42.98 8.81
CA THR A 1 4.78 42.90 7.72
C THR A 1 5.46 42.98 6.39
N SER A 2 5.02 42.23 5.40
CA SER A 2 5.40 42.36 3.99
C SER A 2 4.28 43.08 3.24
N GLU A 3 4.63 43.90 2.23
CA GLU A 3 3.66 44.52 1.33
C GLU A 3 3.32 43.63 0.13
N ALA A 4 4.13 42.58 -0.12
CA ALA A 4 3.92 41.66 -1.22
C ALA A 4 3.13 40.42 -0.78
N GLU A 5 2.10 40.05 -1.53
CA GLU A 5 1.24 38.90 -1.27
C GLU A 5 2.02 37.57 -1.34
N TRP A 6 3.10 37.51 -2.12
CA TRP A 6 3.92 36.33 -2.26
C TRP A 6 4.86 36.05 -1.07
N LEU A 7 5.04 36.99 -0.13
CA LEU A 7 5.87 36.84 1.06
C LEU A 7 5.00 37.01 2.32
N THR A 8 4.74 35.93 3.02
CA THR A 8 3.90 35.91 4.21
C THR A 8 4.69 35.48 5.45
N VAL A 9 4.35 36.02 6.61
CA VAL A 9 4.94 35.60 7.89
C VAL A 9 4.19 34.35 8.37
N LYS A 10 4.90 33.22 8.49
CA LYS A 10 4.36 31.96 8.99
C LYS A 10 4.41 31.86 10.51
N GLU A 11 5.52 32.28 11.11
CA GLU A 11 5.73 32.15 12.54
C GLU A 11 6.68 33.23 13.04
N ILE A 12 6.48 33.71 14.27
CA ILE A 12 7.38 34.60 14.98
C ILE A 12 7.73 33.94 16.32
N THR A 13 9.01 33.69 16.54
CA THR A 13 9.56 33.19 17.79
C THR A 13 10.36 34.28 18.51
N GLN A 14 10.94 33.97 19.68
CA GLN A 14 11.83 34.93 20.38
C GLN A 14 13.14 35.23 19.63
N THR A 15 13.54 34.34 18.73
CA THR A 15 14.85 34.41 18.05
C THR A 15 14.76 34.41 16.53
N ALA A 16 13.60 34.15 15.94
CA ALA A 16 13.43 34.01 14.51
C ALA A 16 12.05 34.48 14.02
N ILE A 17 12.03 34.92 12.79
CA ILE A 17 10.81 35.16 12.01
C ILE A 17 10.86 34.19 10.82
N VAL A 18 9.91 33.26 10.78
CA VAL A 18 9.76 32.31 9.68
C VAL A 18 8.82 32.93 8.66
N VAL A 19 9.26 33.00 7.42
CA VAL A 19 8.47 33.52 6.31
C VAL A 19 8.24 32.40 5.27
N ASN A 20 7.09 32.44 4.63
CA ASN A 20 6.76 31.63 3.48
C ASN A 20 6.78 32.54 2.24
N ALA A 21 7.51 32.14 1.19
CA ALA A 21 7.56 32.86 -0.09
C ALA A 21 6.91 31.96 -1.15
N ALA A 22 5.81 32.41 -1.73
CA ALA A 22 5.22 31.74 -2.90
C ALA A 22 6.20 31.75 -4.07
N PHE A 23 6.16 30.73 -4.91
CA PHE A 23 7.05 30.65 -6.08
C PHE A 23 6.89 31.85 -7.02
N ASN A 24 8.02 32.32 -7.56
CA ASN A 24 8.00 33.34 -8.61
C ASN A 24 7.76 32.66 -9.95
N THR A 25 6.58 32.91 -10.52
CA THR A 25 6.18 32.37 -11.83
C THR A 25 6.62 33.22 -13.00
N GLU A 26 7.23 34.39 -12.74
CA GLU A 26 7.71 35.34 -13.77
C GLU A 26 9.19 35.07 -14.08
N GLU A 27 9.61 35.31 -15.31
CA GLU A 27 11.02 35.20 -15.74
C GLU A 27 11.94 36.19 -15.02
N SER A 28 11.42 37.31 -14.53
CA SER A 28 12.20 38.35 -13.84
C SER A 28 12.20 38.12 -12.32
N ALA A 29 13.33 38.46 -11.69
CA ALA A 29 13.41 38.53 -10.25
C ALA A 29 12.39 39.54 -9.68
N ARG A 30 11.84 39.21 -8.52
CA ARG A 30 10.96 40.11 -7.79
C ARG A 30 11.54 40.45 -6.42
N GLU A 31 11.24 41.63 -5.95
CA GLU A 31 11.76 42.17 -4.70
C GLU A 31 10.63 42.72 -3.83
N THR A 32 10.81 42.61 -2.55
CA THR A 32 9.94 43.23 -1.55
C THR A 32 10.73 43.53 -0.29
N THR A 33 10.09 44.19 0.67
CA THR A 33 10.67 44.42 1.99
C THR A 33 9.85 43.75 3.07
N LEU A 34 10.55 43.19 4.05
CA LEU A 34 9.98 42.74 5.31
C LEU A 34 10.29 43.75 6.40
N THR A 35 9.26 44.43 6.90
CA THR A 35 9.41 45.40 7.97
C THR A 35 9.08 44.79 9.32
N ILE A 36 10.03 44.78 10.23
CA ILE A 36 9.91 44.34 11.60
C ILE A 36 9.73 45.54 12.48
N LYS A 37 8.60 45.61 13.19
CA LYS A 37 8.25 46.69 14.10
C LYS A 37 8.28 46.19 15.55
N TYR A 38 9.02 46.91 16.39
CA TYR A 38 9.03 46.66 17.81
C TYR A 38 8.72 47.95 18.58
N PRO A 39 7.91 47.93 19.62
CA PRO A 39 7.53 49.17 20.35
C PRO A 39 8.77 49.93 20.84
N GLN A 40 8.77 51.25 20.60
CA GLN A 40 9.83 52.20 21.04
C GLN A 40 11.22 52.00 20.40
N THR A 41 11.31 51.28 19.28
CA THR A 41 12.53 51.20 18.48
C THR A 41 12.27 51.65 17.02
N GLU A 42 13.34 51.92 16.29
CA GLU A 42 13.23 52.14 14.84
C GLU A 42 12.84 50.84 14.15
N ASP A 43 12.06 50.95 13.07
CA ASP A 43 11.66 49.81 12.24
C ASP A 43 12.92 49.21 11.56
N VAL A 44 13.04 47.88 11.58
CA VAL A 44 14.06 47.13 10.83
C VAL A 44 13.46 46.70 9.51
N VAL A 45 14.07 47.16 8.42
CA VAL A 45 13.64 46.84 7.06
C VAL A 45 14.64 45.88 6.43
N ILE A 46 14.14 44.66 6.04
CA ILE A 46 14.93 43.65 5.36
C ILE A 46 14.48 43.59 3.90
N SER A 47 15.39 43.76 2.96
CA SER A 47 15.13 43.54 1.53
C SER A 47 15.10 42.03 1.26
N VAL A 48 14.05 41.56 0.60
CA VAL A 48 13.89 40.15 0.19
C VAL A 48 13.79 40.13 -1.33
N THR A 49 14.75 39.47 -1.98
CA THR A 49 14.78 39.27 -3.42
C THR A 49 14.51 37.80 -3.72
N GLN A 50 13.60 37.51 -4.62
CA GLN A 50 13.38 36.17 -5.15
C GLN A 50 13.71 36.18 -6.64
N ALA A 51 14.59 35.28 -7.07
CA ALA A 51 14.96 35.13 -8.49
C ALA A 51 13.69 34.86 -9.34
N GLY A 52 13.74 35.31 -10.60
CA GLY A 52 12.71 34.92 -11.58
C GLY A 52 12.75 33.45 -11.87
N LYS A 53 11.69 32.96 -12.49
CA LYS A 53 11.61 31.59 -13.01
C LYS A 53 12.77 31.44 -14.03
N ALA A 54 13.88 30.84 -13.60
CA ALA A 54 14.77 30.16 -14.54
C ALA A 54 13.92 29.09 -15.17
N GLY A 55 13.84 28.94 -16.48
CA GLY A 55 13.00 27.97 -17.17
C GLY A 55 12.96 26.62 -16.40
N ASP A 56 11.88 25.86 -16.48
CA ASP A 56 11.66 24.69 -15.62
C ASP A 56 12.95 23.87 -15.49
N PRO A 57 13.53 23.71 -14.28
CA PRO A 57 14.82 23.08 -14.09
C PRO A 57 14.83 21.61 -14.55
N TYR A 58 13.64 21.03 -14.72
CA TYR A 58 13.45 19.67 -15.22
C TYR A 58 12.37 19.64 -16.28
N THR A 59 12.61 18.84 -17.32
CA THR A 59 11.57 18.40 -18.26
C THR A 59 11.39 16.90 -18.06
N LEU A 60 10.17 16.47 -17.73
CA LEU A 60 9.80 15.08 -17.55
C LEU A 60 8.98 14.62 -18.76
N THR A 61 9.36 13.50 -19.35
CA THR A 61 8.65 12.89 -20.49
C THR A 61 8.48 11.40 -20.27
N ILE A 62 7.26 10.90 -20.49
CA ILE A 62 6.96 9.46 -20.40
C ILE A 62 6.89 8.87 -21.80
N LYS A 63 7.48 7.68 -21.97
CA LYS A 63 7.50 6.94 -23.25
C LYS A 63 7.50 5.43 -23.03
N ASP A 64 7.37 4.67 -24.13
CA ASP A 64 7.44 3.21 -24.15
C ASP A 64 6.50 2.53 -23.14
N VAL A 65 5.26 3.07 -23.03
CA VAL A 65 4.26 2.58 -22.08
C VAL A 65 3.68 1.25 -22.55
N THR A 66 3.79 0.25 -21.71
CA THR A 66 3.17 -1.07 -21.87
C THR A 66 2.38 -1.45 -20.62
N TYR A 67 1.75 -2.61 -20.61
CA TYR A 67 0.95 -3.08 -19.47
C TYR A 67 1.76 -3.29 -18.18
N ASN A 68 3.08 -3.43 -18.25
CA ASN A 68 3.92 -3.74 -17.09
C ASN A 68 5.17 -2.86 -16.96
N LYS A 69 5.33 -1.88 -17.85
CA LYS A 69 6.48 -0.95 -17.82
C LYS A 69 6.20 0.36 -18.53
N PHE A 70 6.96 1.37 -18.17
CA PHE A 70 7.17 2.59 -18.96
C PHE A 70 8.57 3.15 -18.69
N VAL A 71 8.98 4.08 -19.51
CA VAL A 71 10.25 4.82 -19.35
C VAL A 71 9.93 6.28 -19.07
N SER A 72 10.63 6.87 -18.10
CA SER A 72 10.63 8.32 -17.89
C SER A 72 12.00 8.90 -18.23
N ASP A 73 12.02 9.90 -19.11
CA ASP A 73 13.21 10.73 -19.38
C ASP A 73 13.10 12.02 -18.58
N VAL A 74 14.13 12.33 -17.84
CA VAL A 74 14.31 13.62 -17.18
C VAL A 74 15.46 14.35 -17.83
N THR A 75 15.19 15.55 -18.37
CA THR A 75 16.23 16.48 -18.82
C THR A 75 16.41 17.55 -17.78
N ALA A 76 17.62 17.68 -17.25
CA ALA A 76 17.99 18.66 -16.23
C ALA A 76 18.74 19.84 -16.84
N GLN A 77 18.42 21.08 -16.43
CA GLN A 77 19.17 22.25 -16.87
C GLN A 77 20.61 22.34 -16.30
N ASN A 78 20.88 21.54 -15.24
CA ASN A 78 22.14 21.57 -14.53
C ASN A 78 22.55 20.17 -14.09
N ASP A 79 23.74 19.75 -14.49
CA ASP A 79 24.29 18.41 -14.24
C ASP A 79 24.89 18.26 -12.83
N GLU A 80 24.99 19.32 -12.05
CA GLU A 80 25.63 19.31 -10.74
C GLU A 80 24.65 19.11 -9.59
N ASN A 81 23.39 19.48 -9.79
CA ASN A 81 22.38 19.43 -8.73
C ASN A 81 21.74 18.05 -8.62
N TYR A 82 21.55 17.59 -7.40
CA TYR A 82 20.75 16.40 -7.15
C TYR A 82 19.26 16.70 -7.30
N TYR A 83 18.54 15.71 -7.80
CA TYR A 83 17.08 15.69 -7.81
C TYR A 83 16.55 14.28 -7.54
N VAL A 84 15.39 14.20 -6.90
CA VAL A 84 14.61 12.98 -6.76
C VAL A 84 13.87 12.74 -8.07
N VAL A 85 13.85 11.49 -8.56
CA VAL A 85 12.90 11.01 -9.55
C VAL A 85 12.28 9.74 -9.00
N TYR A 86 10.97 9.74 -8.85
CA TYR A 86 10.25 8.62 -8.26
C TYR A 86 8.90 8.42 -8.92
N SER A 87 8.32 7.24 -8.72
CA SER A 87 7.00 6.90 -9.22
C SER A 87 6.21 6.18 -8.15
N SER A 88 4.95 6.56 -7.98
CA SER A 88 4.01 5.88 -7.10
C SER A 88 2.64 5.79 -7.77
N THR A 89 1.76 4.92 -7.28
CA THR A 89 0.42 4.80 -7.81
C THR A 89 -0.50 5.93 -7.33
N VAL A 90 -1.50 6.28 -8.12
CA VAL A 90 -2.53 7.24 -7.69
C VAL A 90 -3.30 6.67 -6.48
N SER A 91 -3.52 5.36 -6.45
CA SER A 91 -4.16 4.68 -5.31
C SER A 91 -3.36 4.85 -4.01
N TYR A 92 -2.03 4.75 -4.05
CA TYR A 92 -1.18 5.03 -2.90
C TYR A 92 -1.36 6.46 -2.37
N PHE A 93 -1.42 7.44 -3.27
CA PHE A 93 -1.62 8.84 -2.85
C PHE A 93 -2.97 9.04 -2.17
N GLN A 94 -4.00 8.36 -2.62
CA GLN A 94 -5.34 8.39 -2.01
C GLN A 94 -5.33 7.72 -0.62
N GLU A 95 -4.75 6.53 -0.51
CA GLU A 95 -4.64 5.77 0.73
C GLU A 95 -3.85 6.54 1.81
N MET A 96 -2.74 7.16 1.42
CA MET A 96 -1.89 7.94 2.33
C MET A 96 -2.37 9.39 2.52
N ALA A 97 -3.52 9.75 1.93
CA ALA A 97 -4.08 11.10 1.95
C ALA A 97 -3.09 12.19 1.49
N ILE A 98 -2.27 11.87 0.49
CA ILE A 98 -1.32 12.81 -0.13
C ILE A 98 -2.09 13.69 -1.12
N THR A 99 -2.49 14.87 -0.68
CA THR A 99 -3.36 15.78 -1.44
C THR A 99 -2.63 16.98 -2.04
N ASP A 100 -1.40 17.23 -1.62
CA ASP A 100 -0.61 18.37 -2.05
C ASP A 100 0.91 18.07 -2.02
N ALA A 101 1.69 19.03 -2.51
CA ALA A 101 3.14 18.91 -2.58
C ALA A 101 3.81 18.77 -1.20
N ASP A 102 3.31 19.46 -0.19
CA ASP A 102 3.89 19.42 1.15
C ASP A 102 3.70 18.03 1.78
N ALA A 103 2.51 17.42 1.61
CA ALA A 103 2.23 16.07 2.07
C ALA A 103 3.12 15.04 1.37
N LEU A 104 3.32 15.16 0.05
CA LEU A 104 4.22 14.28 -0.71
C LEU A 104 5.67 14.38 -0.24
N LEU A 105 6.18 15.59 -0.03
CA LEU A 105 7.55 15.78 0.43
C LEU A 105 7.79 15.22 1.85
N VAL A 106 6.77 15.28 2.71
CA VAL A 106 6.84 14.68 4.05
C VAL A 106 6.81 13.15 3.97
N ASP A 107 5.97 12.59 3.11
CA ASP A 107 5.90 11.14 2.89
C ASP A 107 7.23 10.59 2.35
N ASP A 108 7.77 11.18 1.28
CA ASP A 108 9.05 10.83 0.71
C ASP A 108 10.20 10.90 1.74
N TYR A 109 10.26 11.99 2.51
CA TYR A 109 11.29 12.15 3.53
C TYR A 109 11.22 11.06 4.60
N ASN A 110 10.02 10.76 5.08
CA ASN A 110 9.81 9.70 6.06
C ASN A 110 10.20 8.34 5.50
N PHE A 111 9.77 8.03 4.27
CA PHE A 111 10.12 6.79 3.59
C PHE A 111 11.64 6.65 3.43
N PHE A 112 12.32 7.62 2.85
CA PHE A 112 13.76 7.55 2.62
C PHE A 112 14.55 7.46 3.93
N SER A 113 14.17 8.23 4.95
CA SER A 113 14.83 8.24 6.26
C SER A 113 14.64 6.91 7.01
N GLN A 114 13.43 6.35 6.97
CA GLN A 114 13.13 5.07 7.60
C GLN A 114 13.94 3.93 6.97
N TYR A 115 14.00 3.86 5.65
CA TYR A 115 14.75 2.82 4.95
C TYR A 115 16.26 3.01 5.09
N ALA A 116 16.79 4.24 5.00
CA ALA A 116 18.18 4.52 5.29
C ALA A 116 18.58 3.98 6.68
N GLY A 117 17.75 4.27 7.71
CA GLY A 117 17.93 3.74 9.05
C GLY A 117 17.88 2.22 9.15
N ALA A 118 16.93 1.59 8.47
CA ALA A 118 16.79 0.13 8.44
C ALA A 118 17.99 -0.58 7.79
N TYR A 119 18.61 0.04 6.77
CA TYR A 119 19.83 -0.47 6.13
C TYR A 119 21.12 -0.02 6.84
N GLY A 120 21.03 0.80 7.86
CA GLY A 120 22.21 1.33 8.59
C GLY A 120 23.06 2.29 7.75
N LEU A 121 22.44 2.98 6.78
CA LEU A 121 23.09 3.93 5.87
C LEU A 121 22.76 5.37 6.27
N GLY A 122 23.66 6.31 5.90
CA GLY A 122 23.31 7.73 5.87
C GLY A 122 22.25 8.01 4.80
N LEU A 123 21.41 9.06 4.99
CA LEU A 123 20.31 9.36 4.06
C LEU A 123 20.80 9.60 2.63
N GLN A 124 21.83 10.42 2.45
CA GLN A 124 22.41 10.67 1.14
C GLN A 124 22.98 9.40 0.50
N ASP A 125 23.73 8.59 1.27
CA ASP A 125 24.32 7.36 0.76
C ASP A 125 23.24 6.37 0.33
N PHE A 126 22.18 6.23 1.12
CA PHE A 126 21.01 5.42 0.78
C PHE A 126 20.38 5.90 -0.53
N MET A 127 20.02 7.18 -0.63
CA MET A 127 19.33 7.72 -1.79
C MET A 127 20.18 7.63 -3.07
N VAL A 128 21.49 7.79 -2.96
CA VAL A 128 22.42 7.63 -4.11
C VAL A 128 22.56 6.16 -4.50
N GLN A 129 22.77 5.27 -3.51
CA GLN A 129 22.99 3.85 -3.75
C GLN A 129 21.77 3.17 -4.39
N TYR A 130 20.57 3.53 -3.94
CA TYR A 130 19.31 2.99 -4.47
C TYR A 130 18.75 3.79 -5.66
N GLY A 131 19.49 4.80 -6.10
CA GLY A 131 19.13 5.57 -7.26
C GLY A 131 17.87 6.40 -7.12
N LEU A 132 17.53 6.81 -5.92
CA LEU A 132 16.40 7.70 -5.61
C LEU A 132 16.73 9.14 -5.97
N VAL A 133 18.01 9.50 -5.99
CA VAL A 133 18.50 10.78 -6.49
C VAL A 133 19.40 10.62 -7.71
N ARG A 134 19.32 11.58 -8.61
CA ARG A 134 20.05 11.64 -9.87
C ARG A 134 20.69 13.01 -10.07
N LYS A 135 21.55 13.10 -11.07
CA LYS A 135 22.14 14.35 -11.60
C LYS A 135 22.15 14.30 -13.13
N GLY A 136 22.03 15.46 -13.76
CA GLY A 136 22.04 15.57 -15.22
C GLY A 136 20.84 14.87 -15.88
N ASP A 137 20.95 14.60 -17.17
CA ASP A 137 19.90 13.88 -17.91
C ASP A 137 19.88 12.40 -17.52
N VAL A 138 18.68 11.84 -17.34
CA VAL A 138 18.51 10.42 -17.00
C VAL A 138 17.29 9.83 -17.70
N SER A 139 17.41 8.55 -18.05
CA SER A 139 16.30 7.69 -18.46
C SER A 139 16.10 6.63 -17.38
N VAL A 140 14.89 6.52 -16.83
CA VAL A 140 14.53 5.56 -15.78
C VAL A 140 13.52 4.56 -16.34
N ASP A 141 13.88 3.27 -16.28
CA ASP A 141 12.99 2.19 -16.61
C ASP A 141 12.17 1.80 -15.37
N TRP A 142 10.85 1.94 -15.47
CA TRP A 142 9.91 1.47 -14.48
C TRP A 142 9.34 0.14 -14.93
N THR A 143 9.61 -0.91 -14.19
CA THR A 143 9.25 -2.31 -14.54
C THR A 143 8.44 -2.96 -13.42
N SER A 144 7.88 -4.12 -13.68
CA SER A 144 7.02 -4.85 -12.73
C SER A 144 5.81 -4.02 -12.30
N LEU A 145 5.28 -3.25 -13.23
CA LEU A 145 4.10 -2.44 -13.01
C LEU A 145 2.82 -3.29 -13.12
N VAL A 146 1.75 -2.77 -12.55
CA VAL A 146 0.43 -3.39 -12.58
C VAL A 146 -0.34 -2.88 -13.81
N PRO A 147 -1.02 -3.74 -14.59
CA PRO A 147 -1.85 -3.33 -15.72
C PRO A 147 -3.04 -2.46 -15.29
N ALA A 148 -3.50 -1.58 -16.17
CA ALA A 148 -4.61 -0.66 -15.94
C ALA A 148 -4.49 0.17 -14.65
N GLU A 149 -3.27 0.43 -14.20
CA GLU A 149 -2.98 1.22 -13.01
C GLU A 149 -2.48 2.61 -13.40
N LYS A 150 -2.83 3.62 -12.60
CA LYS A 150 -2.36 4.99 -12.80
C LYS A 150 -1.17 5.27 -11.89
N TYR A 151 -0.10 5.76 -12.50
CA TYR A 151 1.12 6.14 -11.82
C TYR A 151 1.34 7.65 -11.93
N VAL A 152 1.82 8.24 -10.86
CA VAL A 152 2.35 9.60 -10.85
C VAL A 152 3.87 9.47 -10.85
N VAL A 153 4.52 9.96 -11.91
CA VAL A 153 5.98 10.12 -11.96
C VAL A 153 6.29 11.56 -11.61
N TYR A 154 7.18 11.78 -10.67
CA TYR A 154 7.49 13.12 -10.21
C TYR A 154 8.99 13.35 -10.01
N VAL A 155 9.38 14.63 -10.11
CA VAL A 155 10.75 15.10 -10.01
C VAL A 155 10.79 16.37 -9.18
N TYR A 156 11.74 16.47 -8.26
CA TYR A 156 12.05 17.70 -7.53
C TYR A 156 13.52 17.77 -7.13
N GLY A 157 14.08 18.98 -7.13
CA GLY A 157 15.47 19.23 -6.77
C GLY A 157 15.70 19.13 -5.26
N VAL A 158 16.86 18.59 -4.89
CA VAL A 158 17.29 18.49 -3.49
C VAL A 158 18.73 18.94 -3.30
N LYS A 159 19.02 19.44 -2.11
CA LYS A 159 20.38 19.79 -1.67
C LYS A 159 20.63 19.17 -0.31
N PHE A 160 21.57 18.25 -0.25
CA PHE A 160 22.02 17.66 1.01
C PHE A 160 22.80 18.66 1.85
N ASN A 161 22.69 18.53 3.16
CA ASN A 161 23.57 19.21 4.10
C ASN A 161 25.00 18.65 4.01
N GLU A 162 25.97 19.27 4.71
CA GLU A 162 27.39 18.93 4.59
C GLU A 162 27.72 17.48 5.00
N ASP A 163 26.99 16.91 5.95
CA ASP A 163 27.20 15.55 6.43
C ASP A 163 26.29 14.50 5.77
N GLY A 164 25.43 14.91 4.85
CA GLY A 164 24.51 14.02 4.14
C GLY A 164 23.38 13.41 4.98
N SER A 165 23.19 13.90 6.22
CA SER A 165 22.16 13.38 7.12
C SER A 165 20.76 13.90 6.83
N ASP A 166 20.64 14.98 6.04
CA ASP A 166 19.38 15.66 5.74
C ASP A 166 19.47 16.35 4.38
N TYR A 167 18.32 16.73 3.82
CA TYR A 167 18.26 17.54 2.59
C TYR A 167 17.19 18.61 2.66
N THR A 168 17.35 19.63 1.83
CA THR A 168 16.34 20.64 1.56
C THR A 168 15.85 20.54 0.13
N VAL A 169 14.55 20.73 -0.09
CA VAL A 169 13.94 20.80 -1.41
C VAL A 169 14.28 22.15 -2.05
N THR A 170 14.73 22.14 -3.29
CA THR A 170 15.25 23.33 -3.97
C THR A 170 14.39 23.79 -5.15
N THR A 171 13.41 22.98 -5.58
CA THR A 171 12.51 23.31 -6.70
C THR A 171 11.07 22.90 -6.37
N PRO A 172 10.07 23.38 -7.11
CA PRO A 172 8.75 22.77 -7.13
C PRO A 172 8.82 21.31 -7.57
N ILE A 173 7.71 20.58 -7.36
CA ILE A 173 7.50 19.23 -7.88
C ILE A 173 6.98 19.35 -9.32
N TYR A 174 7.63 18.67 -10.24
CA TYR A 174 7.18 18.44 -11.62
C TYR A 174 6.67 17.04 -11.71
N HIS A 175 5.52 16.81 -12.31
CA HIS A 175 4.94 15.48 -12.39
C HIS A 175 4.19 15.24 -13.70
N GLU A 176 4.12 13.98 -14.08
CA GLU A 176 3.29 13.44 -15.15
C GLU A 176 2.50 12.25 -14.63
N VAL A 177 1.29 12.09 -15.15
CA VAL A 177 0.46 10.92 -14.85
C VAL A 177 0.44 10.00 -16.07
N VAL A 178 0.71 8.72 -15.83
CA VAL A 178 0.69 7.69 -16.86
C VAL A 178 -0.21 6.55 -16.41
N GLU A 179 -0.99 5.99 -17.34
CA GLU A 179 -1.79 4.80 -17.12
C GLU A 179 -1.21 3.65 -17.95
N THR A 180 -0.93 2.54 -17.30
CA THR A 180 -0.54 1.31 -17.99
C THR A 180 -1.77 0.70 -18.66
N PRO A 181 -1.74 0.29 -19.93
CA PRO A 181 -2.88 -0.41 -20.54
C PRO A 181 -3.03 -1.80 -19.92
N MET A 182 -4.23 -2.40 -20.08
CA MET A 182 -4.35 -3.86 -19.90
C MET A 182 -3.55 -4.58 -21.00
N ASN A 183 -3.00 -5.75 -20.68
CA ASN A 183 -2.53 -6.67 -21.70
C ASN A 183 -3.71 -7.23 -22.50
N GLU A 184 -3.45 -7.75 -23.70
CA GLU A 184 -4.50 -8.39 -24.51
C GLU A 184 -4.98 -9.66 -23.81
N LEU A 185 -6.27 -9.73 -23.51
CA LEU A 185 -6.91 -10.87 -22.87
C LEU A 185 -7.82 -11.60 -23.85
N GLY A 186 -7.62 -12.91 -23.95
CA GLY A 186 -8.49 -13.81 -24.67
C GLY A 186 -9.72 -14.24 -23.85
N ARG A 187 -10.22 -15.42 -24.15
CA ARG A 187 -11.28 -16.09 -23.42
C ARG A 187 -10.93 -17.56 -23.21
N VAL A 188 -10.95 -17.98 -21.97
CA VAL A 188 -10.87 -19.39 -21.57
C VAL A 188 -12.15 -19.73 -20.83
N GLU A 189 -12.72 -20.89 -21.12
CA GLU A 189 -13.95 -21.37 -20.49
C GLU A 189 -13.62 -22.38 -19.40
N PHE A 190 -14.24 -22.23 -18.25
CA PHE A 190 -14.15 -23.13 -17.13
C PHE A 190 -15.54 -23.57 -16.69
N LEU A 191 -15.66 -24.84 -16.30
CA LEU A 191 -16.86 -25.39 -15.69
C LEU A 191 -16.62 -25.56 -14.19
N PRO A 192 -17.15 -24.68 -13.33
CA PRO A 192 -17.13 -24.92 -11.89
C PRO A 192 -18.21 -25.94 -11.49
N VAL A 193 -17.82 -26.89 -10.66
CA VAL A 193 -18.75 -27.85 -10.04
C VAL A 193 -18.63 -27.68 -8.53
N THR A 194 -19.69 -27.21 -7.89
CA THR A 194 -19.70 -26.95 -6.45
C THR A 194 -20.42 -28.06 -5.68
N SER A 195 -19.96 -28.37 -4.46
CA SER A 195 -20.73 -29.17 -3.52
C SER A 195 -21.96 -28.38 -3.01
N ALA A 196 -22.89 -29.09 -2.38
CA ALA A 196 -23.93 -28.41 -1.60
C ALA A 196 -23.29 -27.69 -0.39
N PRO A 197 -23.82 -26.53 0.04
CA PRO A 197 -23.35 -25.84 1.23
C PRO A 197 -23.32 -26.72 2.45
N ASP A 198 -22.17 -26.80 3.13
CA ASP A 198 -21.97 -27.59 4.34
C ASP A 198 -21.12 -26.80 5.35
N GLY A 199 -21.77 -26.09 6.24
CA GLY A 199 -21.10 -25.21 7.19
C GLY A 199 -20.18 -24.19 6.52
N PRO A 200 -18.99 -23.94 7.06
CA PRO A 200 -18.03 -22.99 6.51
C PRO A 200 -17.28 -23.51 5.28
N ASN A 201 -17.52 -24.76 4.87
CA ASN A 201 -16.73 -25.41 3.82
C ASN A 201 -17.18 -24.94 2.43
N LEU A 202 -16.23 -24.48 1.64
CA LEU A 202 -16.35 -24.26 0.19
C LEU A 202 -15.57 -25.36 -0.51
N ILE A 203 -16.29 -26.31 -1.13
CA ILE A 203 -15.69 -27.39 -1.90
C ILE A 203 -16.15 -27.26 -3.34
N TYR A 204 -15.21 -27.06 -4.25
CA TYR A 204 -15.51 -26.91 -5.66
C TYR A 204 -14.43 -27.50 -6.55
N GLU A 205 -14.82 -28.01 -7.69
CA GLU A 205 -13.93 -28.50 -8.72
C GLU A 205 -13.98 -27.57 -9.93
N ILE A 206 -12.83 -27.24 -10.48
CA ILE A 206 -12.71 -26.46 -11.72
C ILE A 206 -12.27 -27.41 -12.83
N CYS A 207 -13.10 -27.49 -13.88
CA CYS A 207 -12.82 -28.27 -15.07
C CYS A 207 -12.57 -27.30 -16.25
N PRO A 208 -11.33 -27.11 -16.72
CA PRO A 208 -11.03 -26.31 -17.91
C PRO A 208 -11.64 -26.93 -19.16
N ILE A 209 -12.24 -26.14 -20.05
CA ILE A 209 -12.83 -26.62 -21.30
C ILE A 209 -11.88 -26.28 -22.46
N ASP A 210 -11.37 -27.31 -23.11
CA ASP A 210 -10.44 -27.20 -24.26
C ASP A 210 -9.20 -26.32 -23.92
N TYR A 211 -8.75 -26.36 -22.65
CA TYR A 211 -7.61 -25.61 -22.15
C TYR A 211 -6.69 -26.49 -21.28
N ASP A 212 -5.41 -26.55 -21.64
CA ASP A 212 -4.39 -27.34 -20.94
C ASP A 212 -3.33 -26.49 -20.23
N GLY A 213 -3.52 -25.16 -20.21
CA GLY A 213 -2.63 -24.21 -19.54
C GLY A 213 -2.84 -24.14 -18.03
N TYR A 214 -2.16 -23.20 -17.43
CA TYR A 214 -2.27 -22.92 -15.98
C TYR A 214 -3.46 -22.02 -15.65
N TYR A 215 -4.05 -22.25 -14.51
CA TYR A 215 -5.06 -21.36 -13.93
C TYR A 215 -4.94 -21.34 -12.40
N THR A 216 -5.49 -20.32 -11.79
CA THR A 216 -5.63 -20.21 -10.34
C THR A 216 -7.00 -19.67 -9.99
N THR A 217 -7.34 -19.71 -8.69
CA THR A 217 -8.60 -19.16 -8.18
C THR A 217 -8.33 -18.11 -7.12
N ILE A 218 -9.21 -17.12 -7.03
CA ILE A 218 -9.22 -16.13 -5.97
C ILE A 218 -10.61 -16.13 -5.36
N VAL A 219 -10.70 -16.42 -4.07
CA VAL A 219 -11.96 -16.41 -3.31
C VAL A 219 -12.06 -15.10 -2.56
N CYS A 220 -13.14 -14.37 -2.77
CA CYS A 220 -13.41 -13.10 -2.11
C CYS A 220 -14.78 -13.11 -1.45
N ASP A 221 -14.89 -12.55 -0.27
CA ASP A 221 -16.18 -12.21 0.32
C ASP A 221 -16.89 -11.21 -0.61
N THR A 222 -18.15 -11.51 -0.94
CA THR A 222 -18.92 -10.67 -1.87
C THR A 222 -19.23 -9.27 -1.29
N SER A 223 -19.23 -9.15 0.05
CA SER A 223 -19.45 -7.88 0.75
C SER A 223 -18.18 -7.01 0.84
N HIS A 224 -17.00 -7.64 0.77
CA HIS A 224 -15.72 -6.95 0.76
C HIS A 224 -15.21 -6.91 -0.67
N GLU A 225 -15.31 -5.77 -1.31
CA GLU A 225 -14.64 -5.52 -2.58
C GLU A 225 -13.16 -5.88 -2.46
N LEU A 226 -12.60 -6.52 -3.49
CA LEU A 226 -11.18 -6.84 -3.54
C LEU A 226 -10.35 -5.68 -3.03
N TYR A 227 -9.78 -5.87 -1.86
CA TYR A 227 -9.16 -4.86 -1.03
C TYR A 227 -7.85 -4.41 -1.67
N TYR A 228 -7.87 -3.50 -2.62
CA TYR A 228 -6.70 -2.68 -2.98
C TYR A 228 -7.13 -1.54 -3.91
N GLY A 229 -7.36 -0.40 -3.30
CA GLY A 229 -7.55 0.90 -3.92
C GLY A 229 -8.93 1.49 -3.71
N PRO A 230 -9.01 2.79 -3.44
CA PRO A 230 -10.26 3.48 -3.24
C PRO A 230 -11.11 3.44 -4.51
N ASP A 231 -12.41 3.34 -4.32
CA ASP A 231 -13.45 3.28 -5.36
C ASP A 231 -13.62 4.56 -6.18
N GLU A 232 -12.66 5.45 -6.20
CA GLU A 232 -12.82 6.72 -6.88
C GLU A 232 -12.47 6.62 -8.36
N GLY A 233 -13.49 6.41 -9.16
CA GLY A 233 -13.51 6.86 -10.55
C GLY A 233 -13.02 5.86 -11.60
N ILE A 234 -12.70 4.63 -11.24
CA ILE A 234 -12.56 3.56 -12.21
C ILE A 234 -13.83 2.72 -12.13
N ASP A 235 -14.74 2.94 -13.06
CA ASP A 235 -15.80 1.99 -13.45
C ASP A 235 -15.15 0.76 -14.13
N ALA A 236 -13.97 0.38 -13.62
CA ALA A 236 -13.27 -0.81 -14.02
C ALA A 236 -13.99 -1.96 -13.35
N GLY A 237 -14.61 -2.81 -14.13
CA GLY A 237 -15.26 -4.01 -13.65
C GLY A 237 -14.33 -4.82 -12.73
N TYR A 238 -14.92 -5.68 -11.94
CA TYR A 238 -14.19 -6.56 -11.02
C TYR A 238 -13.05 -7.32 -11.69
N GLU A 239 -13.16 -7.58 -12.99
CA GLU A 239 -12.15 -8.29 -13.79
C GLU A 239 -10.79 -7.57 -13.80
N ILE A 240 -10.78 -6.23 -13.84
CA ILE A 240 -9.56 -5.45 -13.82
C ILE A 240 -8.96 -5.47 -12.41
N LYS A 241 -9.79 -5.28 -11.37
CA LYS A 241 -9.33 -5.34 -9.97
C LYS A 241 -8.70 -6.70 -9.64
N VAL A 242 -9.29 -7.80 -10.11
CA VAL A 242 -8.74 -9.16 -9.95
C VAL A 242 -7.41 -9.31 -10.67
N ALA A 243 -7.29 -8.80 -11.90
CA ALA A 243 -6.04 -8.81 -12.65
C ALA A 243 -4.94 -8.01 -11.94
N GLN A 244 -5.29 -6.84 -11.41
CA GLN A 244 -4.37 -6.01 -10.63
C GLN A 244 -3.93 -6.71 -9.33
N TYR A 245 -4.86 -7.34 -8.62
CA TYR A 245 -4.55 -8.12 -7.43
C TYR A 245 -3.56 -9.25 -7.73
N TRP A 246 -3.82 -10.04 -8.77
CA TRP A 246 -2.89 -11.09 -9.20
C TRP A 246 -1.49 -10.54 -9.49
N MET A 247 -1.39 -9.45 -10.24
CA MET A 247 -0.09 -8.85 -10.55
C MET A 247 0.65 -8.31 -9.32
N ARG A 248 -0.05 -7.80 -8.32
CA ARG A 248 0.57 -7.42 -7.04
C ARG A 248 1.11 -8.64 -6.30
N MET A 249 0.40 -9.77 -6.29
CA MET A 249 0.90 -11.04 -5.75
C MET A 249 2.14 -11.51 -6.50
N VAL A 250 2.11 -11.54 -7.84
CA VAL A 250 3.27 -11.90 -8.67
C VAL A 250 4.48 -11.03 -8.35
N ASN A 251 4.29 -9.71 -8.26
CA ASN A 251 5.37 -8.79 -7.91
C ASN A 251 5.94 -9.07 -6.50
N SER A 252 5.09 -9.45 -5.55
CA SER A 252 5.53 -9.86 -4.21
C SER A 252 6.32 -11.19 -4.26
N TYR A 253 5.84 -12.19 -4.96
CA TYR A 253 6.52 -13.48 -5.11
C TYR A 253 7.89 -13.33 -5.77
N MET A 254 7.97 -12.58 -6.85
CA MET A 254 9.23 -12.36 -7.57
C MET A 254 10.18 -11.41 -6.81
N GLY A 255 9.66 -10.30 -6.28
CA GLY A 255 10.47 -9.26 -5.66
C GLY A 255 10.91 -9.58 -4.23
N TYR A 256 10.01 -10.10 -3.39
CA TYR A 256 10.29 -10.36 -1.98
C TYR A 256 10.77 -11.79 -1.72
N TYR A 257 10.10 -12.79 -2.33
CA TYR A 257 10.45 -14.20 -2.15
C TYR A 257 11.48 -14.71 -3.17
N GLY A 258 11.77 -13.95 -4.24
CA GLY A 258 12.75 -14.29 -5.26
C GLY A 258 12.34 -15.48 -6.13
N MET A 259 11.04 -15.76 -6.26
CA MET A 259 10.52 -16.84 -7.09
C MET A 259 10.67 -16.50 -8.58
N SER A 260 10.96 -17.49 -9.41
CA SER A 260 10.86 -17.34 -10.86
C SER A 260 9.40 -17.41 -11.34
N ALA A 261 9.15 -16.96 -12.58
CA ALA A 261 7.81 -17.06 -13.18
C ALA A 261 7.32 -18.51 -13.24
N GLU A 262 8.21 -19.44 -13.58
CA GLU A 262 7.93 -20.88 -13.66
C GLU A 262 7.58 -21.43 -12.27
N GLN A 263 8.33 -21.04 -11.23
CA GLN A 263 8.03 -21.47 -9.86
C GLN A 263 6.65 -20.99 -9.40
N ILE A 264 6.27 -19.75 -9.73
CA ILE A 264 4.93 -19.24 -9.39
C ILE A 264 3.84 -20.06 -10.09
N LEU A 265 4.05 -20.42 -11.38
CA LEU A 265 3.07 -21.28 -12.08
C LEU A 265 2.99 -22.68 -11.47
N GLU A 266 4.11 -23.25 -11.02
CA GLU A 266 4.14 -24.60 -10.45
C GLU A 266 3.58 -24.66 -9.01
N GLU A 267 3.77 -23.60 -8.22
CA GLU A 267 3.40 -23.59 -6.80
C GLU A 267 2.03 -22.95 -6.54
N GLU A 268 1.62 -21.94 -7.36
CA GLU A 268 0.41 -21.14 -7.12
C GLU A 268 -0.70 -21.38 -8.17
N CYS A 269 -0.43 -22.22 -9.20
CA CYS A 269 -1.39 -22.46 -10.26
C CYS A 269 -1.59 -23.97 -10.50
N TYR A 270 -2.70 -24.28 -11.15
CA TYR A 270 -3.16 -25.66 -11.39
C TYR A 270 -3.33 -25.92 -12.88
N ARG A 271 -3.40 -27.19 -13.26
CA ARG A 271 -3.70 -27.66 -14.63
C ARG A 271 -4.71 -28.79 -14.61
N GLY A 272 -5.56 -28.84 -15.65
CA GLY A 272 -6.60 -29.86 -15.75
C GLY A 272 -7.64 -29.73 -14.63
N ASP A 273 -8.43 -30.76 -14.41
CA ASP A 273 -9.44 -30.77 -13.36
C ASP A 273 -8.78 -30.75 -11.98
N HIS A 274 -9.23 -29.82 -11.12
CA HIS A 274 -8.69 -29.67 -9.77
C HIS A 274 -9.79 -29.39 -8.75
N LEU A 275 -9.75 -30.13 -7.63
CA LEU A 275 -10.64 -29.95 -6.50
C LEU A 275 -10.02 -28.98 -5.48
N PHE A 276 -10.76 -27.96 -5.13
CA PHE A 276 -10.40 -26.97 -4.11
C PHE A 276 -11.27 -27.21 -2.85
N GLU A 277 -10.65 -27.09 -1.70
CA GLU A 277 -11.29 -27.20 -0.40
C GLU A 277 -10.83 -26.02 0.47
N GLU A 278 -11.75 -25.16 0.84
CA GLU A 278 -11.46 -23.98 1.66
C GLU A 278 -12.44 -23.92 2.84
N VAL A 279 -11.94 -23.44 3.97
CA VAL A 279 -12.75 -23.16 5.16
C VAL A 279 -12.91 -21.65 5.27
N LEU A 280 -14.14 -21.19 5.14
CA LEU A 280 -14.50 -19.78 5.08
C LEU A 280 -15.44 -19.43 6.25
N LEU A 281 -15.94 -18.20 6.28
CA LEU A 281 -17.01 -17.84 7.20
C LEU A 281 -18.30 -18.58 6.83
N ALA A 282 -18.99 -19.10 7.81
CA ALA A 282 -20.30 -19.73 7.61
C ALA A 282 -21.37 -18.68 7.28
N ASN A 283 -22.42 -19.13 6.58
CA ASN A 283 -23.58 -18.31 6.22
C ASN A 283 -23.22 -17.01 5.48
N SER A 284 -22.12 -17.03 4.72
CA SER A 284 -21.55 -15.87 4.04
C SER A 284 -21.49 -16.06 2.53
N ASP A 285 -21.56 -14.95 1.79
CA ASP A 285 -21.58 -14.96 0.34
C ASP A 285 -20.18 -14.69 -0.21
N TYR A 286 -19.72 -15.55 -1.12
CA TYR A 286 -18.40 -15.48 -1.76
C TYR A 286 -18.50 -15.41 -3.27
N THR A 287 -17.54 -14.73 -3.86
CA THR A 287 -17.26 -14.78 -5.29
C THR A 287 -15.93 -15.48 -5.51
N VAL A 288 -15.94 -16.52 -6.34
CA VAL A 288 -14.72 -17.21 -6.77
C VAL A 288 -14.40 -16.78 -8.18
N TYR A 289 -13.23 -16.18 -8.36
CA TYR A 289 -12.67 -15.83 -9.67
C TYR A 289 -11.73 -16.93 -10.14
N ILE A 290 -11.80 -17.26 -11.43
CA ILE A 290 -10.93 -18.25 -12.07
C ILE A 290 -10.12 -17.52 -13.12
N LEU A 291 -8.79 -17.59 -13.01
CA LEU A 291 -7.82 -16.84 -13.78
C LEU A 291 -6.98 -17.80 -14.63
N ALA A 292 -7.06 -17.71 -15.97
CA ALA A 292 -6.12 -18.40 -16.83
C ALA A 292 -4.79 -17.63 -16.89
N ILE A 293 -3.70 -18.29 -16.60
CA ILE A 293 -2.37 -17.70 -16.43
C ILE A 293 -1.38 -18.35 -17.39
N ASP A 294 -0.50 -17.53 -17.97
CA ASP A 294 0.68 -18.01 -18.71
C ASP A 294 1.83 -17.02 -18.53
N ILE A 295 3.04 -17.43 -18.94
CA ILE A 295 4.20 -16.55 -18.94
C ILE A 295 4.13 -15.63 -20.17
N VAL A 296 3.95 -14.33 -19.92
CA VAL A 296 3.97 -13.28 -20.93
C VAL A 296 5.10 -12.32 -20.59
N ASP A 297 6.05 -12.13 -21.49
CA ASP A 297 7.24 -11.29 -21.29
C ASP A 297 8.02 -11.60 -19.99
N GLY A 298 8.04 -12.88 -19.58
CA GLY A 298 8.75 -13.34 -18.40
C GLY A 298 7.98 -13.17 -17.08
N LEU A 299 6.70 -12.80 -17.12
CA LEU A 299 5.82 -12.64 -15.95
C LEU A 299 4.63 -13.60 -16.04
N PRO A 300 4.18 -14.19 -14.92
CA PRO A 300 2.94 -14.96 -14.85
C PRO A 300 1.74 -13.99 -14.95
N MET A 301 1.12 -13.89 -16.10
CA MET A 301 0.07 -12.92 -16.39
C MET A 301 -1.24 -13.59 -16.76
N LEU A 302 -2.35 -12.89 -16.52
CA LEU A 302 -3.63 -13.28 -17.08
C LEU A 302 -3.57 -13.28 -18.60
N ILE A 303 -4.08 -14.36 -19.20
CA ILE A 303 -4.22 -14.50 -20.66
C ILE A 303 -5.68 -14.48 -21.12
N SER A 304 -6.61 -14.50 -20.19
CA SER A 304 -8.05 -14.36 -20.47
C SER A 304 -8.72 -13.48 -19.43
N TRP A 305 -9.88 -12.93 -19.80
CA TRP A 305 -10.76 -12.31 -18.82
C TRP A 305 -11.14 -13.34 -17.76
N PRO A 306 -11.15 -12.96 -16.45
CA PRO A 306 -11.55 -13.85 -15.37
C PRO A 306 -12.97 -14.39 -15.58
N SER A 307 -13.15 -15.68 -15.32
CA SER A 307 -14.47 -16.27 -15.11
C SER A 307 -14.81 -16.22 -13.63
N MET A 308 -16.09 -16.22 -13.28
CA MET A 308 -16.49 -16.19 -11.87
C MET A 308 -17.78 -16.99 -11.62
N PHE A 309 -17.95 -17.45 -10.38
CA PHE A 309 -19.20 -17.97 -9.86
C PHE A 309 -19.41 -17.50 -8.42
N TYR A 310 -20.68 -17.54 -8.00
CA TYR A 310 -21.08 -17.17 -6.64
C TYR A 310 -21.34 -18.42 -5.81
N TYR A 311 -20.96 -18.37 -4.55
CA TYR A 311 -21.21 -19.43 -3.59
C TYR A 311 -21.62 -18.83 -2.24
N ARG A 312 -22.59 -19.46 -1.59
CA ARG A 312 -22.94 -19.16 -0.22
C ARG A 312 -22.59 -20.35 0.65
N THR A 313 -21.81 -20.14 1.69
CA THR A 313 -21.49 -21.15 2.69
C THR A 313 -22.73 -21.51 3.50
N GLY A 314 -22.73 -22.71 4.07
CA GLY A 314 -23.84 -23.21 4.89
C GLY A 314 -23.83 -22.66 6.31
N ASP A 315 -24.91 -22.93 7.04
CA ASP A 315 -24.99 -22.61 8.44
C ASP A 315 -24.10 -23.56 9.28
N VAL A 316 -23.46 -23.04 10.30
CA VAL A 316 -22.76 -23.89 11.30
C VAL A 316 -23.75 -24.24 12.41
N ALA A 317 -23.81 -25.52 12.79
CA ALA A 317 -24.48 -25.88 14.04
C ALA A 317 -23.77 -25.15 15.19
N GLN A 318 -24.53 -24.39 15.98
CA GLN A 318 -23.96 -23.76 17.16
C GLN A 318 -23.36 -24.83 18.05
N SER A 319 -22.10 -24.66 18.41
CA SER A 319 -21.44 -25.50 19.38
C SER A 319 -22.00 -25.23 20.78
N ASP A 320 -22.29 -26.31 21.56
CA ASP A 320 -22.60 -26.18 22.98
C ASP A 320 -21.34 -26.05 23.85
N MET A 321 -20.15 -25.84 23.21
CA MET A 321 -18.89 -25.68 23.90
C MET A 321 -18.92 -24.49 24.83
N THR A 322 -18.47 -24.71 26.05
CA THR A 322 -18.24 -23.68 27.06
C THR A 322 -16.79 -23.70 27.49
N PHE A 323 -16.30 -22.60 27.99
CA PHE A 323 -14.90 -22.44 28.41
C PHE A 323 -14.82 -22.14 29.89
N ASP A 324 -13.95 -22.88 30.59
CA ASP A 324 -13.48 -22.51 31.93
C ASP A 324 -12.11 -21.81 31.76
N ILE A 325 -12.01 -20.57 32.24
CA ILE A 325 -10.79 -19.75 32.09
C ILE A 325 -10.22 -19.52 33.48
N GLU A 326 -9.08 -20.14 33.78
CA GLU A 326 -8.35 -19.97 35.03
C GLU A 326 -7.17 -19.00 34.81
N LEU A 327 -7.17 -17.86 35.53
CA LEU A 327 -6.09 -16.91 35.53
C LEU A 327 -4.94 -17.41 36.41
N ASN A 328 -3.82 -17.80 35.81
CA ASN A 328 -2.63 -18.30 36.52
C ASN A 328 -1.77 -17.15 37.06
N ALA A 329 -1.55 -16.12 36.22
CA ALA A 329 -0.79 -14.94 36.61
C ALA A 329 -1.17 -13.70 35.79
N CYS A 330 -1.17 -12.54 36.43
CA CYS A 330 -1.32 -11.24 35.79
C CYS A 330 -0.32 -10.25 36.37
N TYR A 331 0.65 -9.82 35.55
CA TYR A 331 1.64 -8.82 35.91
C TYR A 331 1.54 -7.65 34.93
N THR A 332 2.34 -6.62 35.13
CA THR A 332 2.29 -5.37 34.38
C THR A 332 2.25 -5.53 32.84
N ARG A 333 2.88 -6.57 32.31
CA ARG A 333 2.94 -6.87 30.86
C ARG A 333 2.70 -8.34 30.53
N VAL A 334 2.35 -9.14 31.54
CA VAL A 334 2.22 -10.59 31.38
C VAL A 334 0.81 -11.02 31.77
N LEU A 335 0.21 -11.81 30.91
CA LEU A 335 -1.01 -12.53 31.18
C LEU A 335 -0.74 -14.01 30.93
N ASP A 336 -1.05 -14.83 31.94
CA ASP A 336 -0.95 -16.28 31.91
C ASP A 336 -2.27 -16.87 32.39
N PHE A 337 -2.93 -17.64 31.56
CA PHE A 337 -4.20 -18.27 31.89
C PHE A 337 -4.37 -19.60 31.17
N THR A 338 -5.17 -20.45 31.74
CA THR A 338 -5.53 -21.74 31.15
C THR A 338 -6.97 -21.72 30.68
N VAL A 339 -7.20 -22.14 29.44
CA VAL A 339 -8.54 -22.34 28.88
C VAL A 339 -8.81 -23.82 28.85
N THR A 340 -9.95 -24.24 29.42
CA THR A 340 -10.42 -25.63 29.39
C THR A 340 -11.78 -25.68 28.70
N PRO A 341 -11.86 -26.20 27.47
CA PRO A 341 -13.14 -26.35 26.77
C PRO A 341 -13.95 -27.52 27.36
N SER A 342 -15.27 -27.48 27.24
CA SER A 342 -16.17 -28.54 27.70
C SER A 342 -16.29 -29.72 26.71
N THR A 343 -15.82 -29.52 25.46
CA THR A 343 -15.82 -30.53 24.38
C THR A 343 -14.44 -30.61 23.72
N ASP A 344 -14.21 -31.59 22.85
CA ASP A 344 -12.97 -31.79 22.11
C ASP A 344 -12.97 -31.07 20.75
N GLU A 345 -13.88 -30.14 20.51
CA GLU A 345 -13.90 -29.32 19.29
C GLU A 345 -12.74 -28.33 19.27
N ASN A 346 -12.35 -27.88 18.06
CA ASN A 346 -11.33 -26.85 17.90
C ASN A 346 -11.88 -25.48 18.33
N TYR A 347 -11.00 -24.65 18.87
CA TYR A 347 -11.33 -23.29 19.27
C TYR A 347 -10.11 -22.37 19.05
N SER A 348 -10.34 -21.08 19.04
CA SER A 348 -9.27 -20.06 18.95
C SER A 348 -9.27 -19.17 20.19
N ILE A 349 -8.12 -18.60 20.49
CA ILE A 349 -7.95 -17.65 21.58
C ILE A 349 -7.41 -16.34 21.00
N LEU A 350 -8.11 -15.25 21.26
CA LEU A 350 -7.68 -13.92 20.87
C LEU A 350 -7.73 -12.99 22.09
N ILE A 351 -6.69 -12.18 22.26
CA ILE A 351 -6.62 -11.15 23.30
C ILE A 351 -6.64 -9.78 22.60
N LEU A 352 -7.69 -9.03 22.85
CA LEU A 352 -7.86 -7.70 22.28
C LEU A 352 -7.86 -6.62 23.36
N ASN A 353 -7.30 -5.46 23.04
CA ASN A 353 -7.53 -4.27 23.83
C ASN A 353 -9.04 -3.97 23.82
N LYS A 354 -9.62 -3.75 25.00
CA LYS A 354 -11.05 -3.49 25.14
C LYS A 354 -11.54 -2.32 24.27
N THR A 355 -10.69 -1.34 24.03
CA THR A 355 -11.03 -0.21 23.15
C THR A 355 -11.22 -0.63 21.68
N ALA A 356 -10.62 -1.75 21.25
CA ALA A 356 -10.82 -2.28 19.90
C ALA A 356 -12.23 -2.87 19.70
N LEU A 357 -12.92 -3.18 20.79
CA LEU A 357 -14.30 -3.71 20.77
C LEU A 357 -15.37 -2.61 20.99
N GLU A 358 -14.95 -1.33 21.15
CA GLU A 358 -15.89 -0.22 21.30
C GLU A 358 -16.73 -0.07 20.03
N GLY A 359 -18.06 -0.14 20.21
CA GLY A 359 -19.03 -0.06 19.10
C GLY A 359 -19.53 -1.40 18.60
N LEU A 360 -18.86 -2.52 18.91
CA LEU A 360 -19.37 -3.87 18.66
C LEU A 360 -20.34 -4.25 19.78
N THR A 361 -21.55 -4.62 19.42
CA THR A 361 -22.66 -4.79 20.38
C THR A 361 -23.18 -6.22 20.46
N THR A 362 -22.77 -7.08 19.53
CA THR A 362 -23.17 -8.48 19.45
C THR A 362 -21.96 -9.38 19.36
N ASP A 363 -22.14 -10.65 19.75
CA ASP A 363 -21.10 -11.67 19.63
C ASP A 363 -20.70 -11.89 18.15
N ASP A 364 -21.67 -11.83 17.24
CA ASP A 364 -21.43 -11.98 15.80
C ASP A 364 -20.51 -10.86 15.26
N GLU A 365 -20.74 -9.60 15.67
CA GLU A 365 -19.86 -8.48 15.29
C GLU A 365 -18.45 -8.65 15.85
N ILE A 366 -18.30 -9.21 17.05
CA ILE A 366 -16.99 -9.48 17.67
C ILE A 366 -16.28 -10.61 16.94
N ILE A 367 -17.00 -11.68 16.59
CA ILE A 367 -16.48 -12.82 15.83
C ILE A 367 -16.01 -12.36 14.45
N ASP A 368 -16.83 -11.60 13.73
CA ASP A 368 -16.49 -11.06 12.42
C ASP A 368 -15.24 -10.17 12.48
N TYR A 369 -15.16 -9.31 13.50
CA TYR A 369 -13.98 -8.47 13.71
C TYR A 369 -12.72 -9.31 13.98
N ALA A 370 -12.84 -10.38 14.78
CA ALA A 370 -11.72 -11.27 15.11
C ALA A 370 -11.25 -12.07 13.88
N VAL A 371 -12.17 -12.69 13.15
CA VAL A 371 -11.86 -13.57 12.02
C VAL A 371 -11.30 -12.78 10.83
N ASN A 372 -11.85 -11.59 10.54
CA ASN A 372 -11.40 -10.77 9.41
C ASN A 372 -10.15 -9.95 9.72
N GLY A 373 -9.87 -9.64 10.98
CA GLY A 373 -8.79 -8.75 11.38
C GLY A 373 -7.51 -9.43 11.88
N TYR A 374 -7.56 -10.73 12.20
CA TYR A 374 -6.46 -11.40 12.89
C TYR A 374 -6.22 -12.79 12.35
N TRP A 375 -4.96 -13.22 12.39
CA TRP A 375 -4.61 -14.63 12.22
C TRP A 375 -4.98 -15.39 13.50
N LEU A 376 -5.85 -16.39 13.40
CA LEU A 376 -6.31 -17.19 14.52
C LEU A 376 -5.63 -18.55 14.52
N ASP A 377 -4.92 -18.85 15.60
CA ASP A 377 -4.40 -20.20 15.85
C ASP A 377 -5.53 -21.10 16.36
N GLU A 378 -5.53 -22.37 15.96
CA GLU A 378 -6.48 -23.38 16.42
C GLU A 378 -5.91 -24.17 17.58
N TYR A 379 -6.72 -24.36 18.61
CA TYR A 379 -6.42 -25.15 19.80
C TYR A 379 -7.46 -26.24 20.00
N GLN A 380 -7.04 -27.33 20.64
CA GLN A 380 -7.93 -28.44 21.04
C GLN A 380 -7.58 -28.89 22.47
N GLY A 381 -8.61 -29.19 23.29
CA GLY A 381 -8.39 -29.55 24.68
C GLY A 381 -7.89 -28.38 25.55
N ALA A 382 -7.44 -28.67 26.76
CA ALA A 382 -6.95 -27.63 27.66
C ALA A 382 -5.65 -27.02 27.17
N TYR A 383 -5.57 -25.70 27.14
CA TYR A 383 -4.42 -24.95 26.66
C TYR A 383 -4.02 -23.82 27.64
N ASN A 384 -2.72 -23.75 27.93
CA ASN A 384 -2.16 -22.65 28.74
C ASN A 384 -1.65 -21.57 27.79
N TYR A 385 -2.26 -20.40 27.85
CA TYR A 385 -1.91 -19.24 27.04
C TYR A 385 -1.04 -18.28 27.83
N TYR A 386 0.11 -17.92 27.26
CA TYR A 386 1.06 -17.00 27.86
C TYR A 386 1.38 -15.84 26.92
N ASN A 387 1.15 -14.60 27.36
CA ASN A 387 1.49 -13.40 26.61
C ASN A 387 2.31 -12.42 27.49
N CYS A 388 3.47 -11.98 27.01
CA CYS A 388 4.38 -11.06 27.71
C CYS A 388 4.53 -9.70 27.02
N TYR A 389 3.70 -9.41 26.04
CA TYR A 389 3.78 -8.17 25.23
C TYR A 389 2.66 -7.18 25.51
N LEU A 390 1.89 -7.37 26.54
CA LEU A 390 0.77 -6.49 26.87
C LEU A 390 1.22 -5.10 27.31
N ARG A 391 0.37 -4.11 27.08
CA ARG A 391 0.61 -2.74 27.55
C ARG A 391 0.20 -2.61 29.01
N PRO A 392 1.00 -1.90 29.85
CA PRO A 392 0.60 -1.60 31.22
C PRO A 392 -0.71 -0.78 31.29
N GLU A 393 -1.45 -0.90 32.38
CA GLU A 393 -2.65 -0.12 32.66
C GLU A 393 -3.69 -0.12 31.52
N THR A 394 -3.78 -1.24 30.80
CA THR A 394 -4.68 -1.41 29.67
C THR A 394 -5.66 -2.56 29.96
N GLU A 395 -6.94 -2.34 29.69
CA GLU A 395 -7.96 -3.39 29.79
C GLU A 395 -7.95 -4.24 28.52
N TYR A 396 -8.00 -5.55 28.70
CA TYR A 396 -8.05 -6.54 27.63
C TYR A 396 -9.29 -7.41 27.76
N SER A 397 -9.81 -7.85 26.63
CA SER A 397 -10.82 -8.90 26.52
C SER A 397 -10.17 -10.15 25.92
N ILE A 398 -10.59 -11.31 26.41
CA ILE A 398 -10.19 -12.63 25.91
C ILE A 398 -11.43 -13.26 25.34
#